data_5cdde64489ee4692825ce4ac740531ca
#
_entry.id   5cdde64489ee4692825ce4ac740531ca
#
_cell.length_a   1.000
_cell.length_b   1.000
_cell.length_c   1.000
_cell.angle_alpha   90.00
_cell.angle_beta   90.00
_cell.angle_gamma   90.00
#
_symmetry.space_group_name_H-M   'P 1'
#
loop_
_entity.id
_entity.type
_entity.pdbx_description
1 polymer ?
#
loop_
_entity_poly.entity_id
_entity_poly.type
_entity_poly.pdbx_seq_one_letter_code
_entity_poly.pdbx_strand_id
1 'polypeptide(L)'
;MNYEKLVQGILNIGEAMLQCGAEIFRVEDSLYRMYKSYGFVKYDVYVIPSNIQVTVESPEGGILTQIRHIESTGADYDRLNYLNALSRYVCAYNPDDKELVRRYKKVMARPDQSELITGIAQITGGTAFTVFFGGDMQDAVVALIVCLMIVLAGRWLGKREGNPMIYNLILAFLSEVVIISAARIGLGDHPDRIMIGIIMLLVSALGVINGIRDVMQRNFISGALEVMNSMLGAFGIASGIALAMLLMGNISAEGFDVNKNTVIQLISCTIGCIAYASWFKIRGKKILYSGVGAFLTWGIYLLVYAWYPNNFSAIVAASCFVAGYAFIMSRIDHAPSTVFLTASVFPLMPGARLYYLMDGVVSRNFSMAAEHARVLLETCLGIAFGFIIVDVISRSIMRAQGKEYHMGKKSTVIKKDEK
;
A
#
# COMPACT_ATOMS: atom_id res chain seq x y z
N MET A 1 38.53 2.91 -7.75
CA MET A 1 37.13 2.84 -7.27
C MET A 1 37.02 1.63 -6.36
N ASN A 2 36.45 1.74 -5.16
CA ASN A 2 36.30 0.58 -4.29
C ASN A 2 34.95 -0.10 -4.58
N TYR A 3 35.00 -1.21 -5.32
CA TYR A 3 33.78 -1.93 -5.75
C TYR A 3 32.98 -2.47 -4.57
N GLU A 4 33.63 -2.88 -3.49
CA GLU A 4 32.92 -3.36 -2.29
C GLU A 4 32.06 -2.25 -1.66
N LYS A 5 32.64 -1.06 -1.47
CA LYS A 5 31.91 0.11 -0.96
C LYS A 5 30.81 0.57 -1.92
N LEU A 6 31.05 0.44 -3.21
CA LEU A 6 30.06 0.77 -4.23
C LEU A 6 28.85 -0.18 -4.17
N VAL A 7 29.11 -1.50 -4.08
CA VAL A 7 28.04 -2.51 -3.93
C VAL A 7 27.24 -2.25 -2.67
N GLN A 8 27.91 -1.96 -1.55
CA GLN A 8 27.24 -1.58 -0.30
C GLN A 8 26.38 -0.31 -0.47
N GLY A 9 26.90 0.70 -1.14
CA GLY A 9 26.19 1.96 -1.38
C GLY A 9 24.92 1.77 -2.24
N ILE A 10 25.01 0.97 -3.30
CA ILE A 10 23.88 0.60 -4.14
C ILE A 10 22.85 -0.21 -3.36
N LEU A 11 23.31 -1.19 -2.59
CA LEU A 11 22.43 -2.03 -1.78
C LEU A 11 21.70 -1.24 -0.69
N ASN A 12 22.36 -0.25 -0.07
CA ASN A 12 21.71 0.66 0.90
C ASN A 12 20.58 1.48 0.25
N ILE A 13 20.69 1.86 -1.03
CA ILE A 13 19.59 2.51 -1.75
C ILE A 13 18.41 1.54 -1.91
N GLY A 14 18.66 0.30 -2.32
CA GLY A 14 17.63 -0.73 -2.46
C GLY A 14 16.92 -1.04 -1.15
N GLU A 15 17.69 -1.21 -0.07
CA GLU A 15 17.20 -1.39 1.30
C GLU A 15 16.28 -0.24 1.73
N ALA A 16 16.76 1.01 1.60
CA ALA A 16 15.97 2.18 1.95
C ALA A 16 14.70 2.34 1.07
N MET A 17 14.77 1.97 -0.22
CA MET A 17 13.59 1.96 -1.08
C MET A 17 12.54 0.96 -0.58
N LEU A 18 12.95 -0.25 -0.18
CA LEU A 18 12.04 -1.27 0.34
C LEU A 18 11.44 -0.85 1.69
N GLN A 19 12.25 -0.33 2.60
CA GLN A 19 11.81 0.23 3.88
C GLN A 19 10.82 1.41 3.72
N CYS A 20 10.92 2.16 2.62
CA CYS A 20 9.99 3.24 2.30
C CYS A 20 8.72 2.79 1.54
N GLY A 21 8.50 1.50 1.34
CA GLY A 21 7.31 0.95 0.70
C GLY A 21 7.38 0.89 -0.83
N ALA A 22 8.59 0.75 -1.40
CA ALA A 22 8.73 0.44 -2.81
C ALA A 22 8.24 -0.99 -3.12
N GLU A 23 7.62 -1.15 -4.28
CA GLU A 23 7.29 -2.47 -4.82
C GLU A 23 8.59 -3.28 -5.05
N ILE A 24 8.59 -4.57 -4.69
CA ILE A 24 9.76 -5.46 -4.77
C ILE A 24 10.38 -5.45 -6.15
N PHE A 25 9.54 -5.60 -7.17
CA PHE A 25 9.96 -5.54 -8.56
C PHE A 25 10.72 -4.23 -8.91
N ARG A 26 10.30 -3.08 -8.35
CA ARG A 26 11.00 -1.80 -8.57
C ARG A 26 12.36 -1.75 -7.90
N VAL A 27 12.48 -2.34 -6.73
CA VAL A 27 13.77 -2.43 -6.03
C VAL A 27 14.73 -3.28 -6.85
N GLU A 28 14.28 -4.45 -7.30
CA GLU A 28 15.08 -5.32 -8.18
C GLU A 28 15.52 -4.59 -9.46
N ASP A 29 14.59 -4.00 -10.21
CA ASP A 29 14.90 -3.27 -11.45
C ASP A 29 15.87 -2.11 -11.21
N SER A 30 15.72 -1.39 -10.11
CA SER A 30 16.62 -0.29 -9.75
C SER A 30 18.03 -0.79 -9.44
N LEU A 31 18.16 -1.87 -8.66
CA LEU A 31 19.46 -2.49 -8.36
C LEU A 31 20.13 -3.04 -9.62
N TYR A 32 19.40 -3.77 -10.47
CA TYR A 32 19.89 -4.26 -11.75
C TYR A 32 20.45 -3.15 -12.63
N ARG A 33 19.71 -2.04 -12.78
CA ARG A 33 20.13 -0.89 -13.59
C ARG A 33 21.37 -0.21 -13.03
N MET A 34 21.45 -0.05 -11.72
CA MET A 34 22.62 0.56 -11.08
C MET A 34 23.85 -0.31 -11.26
N TYR A 35 23.78 -1.63 -11.04
CA TYR A 35 24.91 -2.53 -11.29
C TYR A 35 25.32 -2.57 -12.77
N LYS A 36 24.34 -2.61 -13.68
CA LYS A 36 24.59 -2.53 -15.14
C LYS A 36 25.34 -1.27 -15.53
N SER A 37 24.97 -0.12 -14.96
CA SER A 37 25.59 1.16 -15.31
C SER A 37 27.07 1.26 -14.95
N TYR A 38 27.50 0.56 -13.88
CA TYR A 38 28.90 0.49 -13.49
C TYR A 38 29.70 -0.60 -14.21
N GLY A 39 29.10 -1.33 -15.15
CA GLY A 39 29.80 -2.34 -15.95
C GLY A 39 30.11 -3.64 -15.19
N PHE A 40 29.37 -3.98 -14.12
CA PHE A 40 29.50 -5.30 -13.50
C PHE A 40 29.21 -6.39 -14.52
N VAL A 41 30.05 -7.42 -14.54
CA VAL A 41 30.02 -8.51 -15.54
C VAL A 41 28.81 -9.40 -15.32
N LYS A 42 28.57 -9.76 -14.06
CA LYS A 42 27.42 -10.56 -13.63
C LYS A 42 26.82 -9.94 -12.38
N TYR A 43 25.51 -9.95 -12.30
CA TYR A 43 24.77 -9.45 -11.14
C TYR A 43 23.45 -10.18 -11.02
N ASP A 44 23.30 -10.90 -9.91
CA ASP A 44 22.10 -11.61 -9.53
C ASP A 44 21.51 -10.88 -8.31
N VAL A 45 20.27 -10.44 -8.45
CA VAL A 45 19.54 -9.69 -7.40
C VAL A 45 18.29 -10.47 -7.07
N TYR A 46 18.08 -10.74 -5.79
CA TYR A 46 16.88 -11.39 -5.28
C TYR A 46 16.32 -10.59 -4.11
N VAL A 47 15.08 -10.17 -4.23
CA VAL A 47 14.38 -9.33 -3.25
C VAL A 47 13.10 -10.00 -2.79
N ILE A 48 12.93 -10.08 -1.48
CA ILE A 48 11.66 -10.43 -0.81
C ILE A 48 11.38 -9.37 0.28
N PRO A 49 10.17 -9.28 0.85
CA PRO A 49 9.83 -8.26 1.83
C PRO A 49 10.78 -8.15 3.02
N SER A 50 11.39 -9.28 3.44
CA SER A 50 12.26 -9.37 4.61
C SER A 50 13.76 -9.42 4.28
N ASN A 51 14.14 -9.51 2.98
CA ASN A 51 15.53 -9.74 2.63
C ASN A 51 15.87 -9.25 1.21
N ILE A 52 17.08 -8.70 1.06
CA ILE A 52 17.72 -8.44 -0.24
C ILE A 52 19.02 -9.24 -0.29
N GLN A 53 19.16 -10.07 -1.30
CA GLN A 53 20.39 -10.80 -1.59
C GLN A 53 20.92 -10.38 -2.95
N VAL A 54 22.22 -10.07 -3.00
CA VAL A 54 22.90 -9.64 -4.22
C VAL A 54 24.22 -10.39 -4.35
N THR A 55 24.45 -10.96 -5.53
CA THR A 55 25.75 -11.50 -5.93
C THR A 55 26.19 -10.81 -7.21
N VAL A 56 27.36 -10.16 -7.18
CA VAL A 56 27.89 -9.42 -8.32
C VAL A 56 29.32 -9.82 -8.60
N GLU A 57 29.69 -9.83 -9.88
CA GLU A 57 31.06 -10.01 -10.34
C GLU A 57 31.59 -8.66 -10.84
N SER A 58 32.65 -8.18 -10.20
CA SER A 58 33.26 -6.90 -10.56
C SER A 58 34.01 -7.01 -11.90
N PRO A 59 34.25 -5.88 -12.61
CA PRO A 59 35.05 -5.87 -13.83
C PRO A 59 36.48 -6.38 -13.62
N GLU A 60 36.98 -6.44 -12.37
CA GLU A 60 38.28 -6.95 -11.99
C GLU A 60 38.26 -8.46 -11.66
N GLY A 61 37.11 -9.14 -11.82
CA GLY A 61 36.95 -10.60 -11.62
C GLY A 61 36.65 -11.00 -10.17
N GLY A 62 36.46 -10.06 -9.24
CA GLY A 62 36.07 -10.36 -7.85
C GLY A 62 34.58 -10.62 -7.72
N ILE A 63 34.21 -11.75 -7.07
CA ILE A 63 32.80 -12.04 -6.76
C ILE A 63 32.49 -11.54 -5.35
N LEU A 64 31.41 -10.75 -5.24
CA LEU A 64 30.92 -10.19 -3.99
C LEU A 64 29.47 -10.63 -3.78
N THR A 65 29.20 -11.27 -2.64
CA THR A 65 27.84 -11.58 -2.19
C THR A 65 27.53 -10.80 -0.94
N GLN A 66 26.37 -10.12 -0.94
CA GLN A 66 25.88 -9.36 0.21
C GLN A 66 24.41 -9.64 0.45
N ILE A 67 24.03 -9.68 1.72
CA ILE A 67 22.66 -9.89 2.18
C ILE A 67 22.28 -8.72 3.10
N ARG A 68 21.05 -8.24 2.97
CA ARG A 68 20.44 -7.28 3.90
C ARG A 68 19.13 -7.86 4.43
N HIS A 69 19.05 -7.95 5.75
CA HIS A 69 17.80 -8.25 6.43
C HIS A 69 16.99 -6.97 6.58
N ILE A 70 15.70 -7.03 6.25
CA ILE A 70 14.76 -5.91 6.36
C ILE A 70 13.87 -6.16 7.57
N GLU A 71 14.07 -5.38 8.62
CA GLU A 71 13.33 -5.55 9.89
C GLU A 71 11.88 -5.07 9.79
N SER A 72 11.65 -3.99 9.03
CA SER A 72 10.31 -3.43 8.86
C SER A 72 10.18 -2.69 7.54
N THR A 73 8.99 -2.71 6.99
CA THR A 73 8.59 -1.88 5.83
C THR A 73 7.55 -0.88 6.26
N GLY A 74 7.61 0.33 5.71
CA GLY A 74 6.67 1.42 6.00
C GLY A 74 6.22 2.11 4.72
N ALA A 75 5.53 3.23 4.87
CA ALA A 75 5.14 4.08 3.76
C ALA A 75 5.75 5.48 3.96
N ASP A 76 6.89 5.74 3.32
CA ASP A 76 7.50 7.07 3.23
C ASP A 76 7.72 7.43 1.77
N TYR A 77 6.65 7.88 1.13
CA TYR A 77 6.67 8.15 -0.32
C TYR A 77 7.41 9.44 -0.68
N ASP A 78 7.62 10.37 0.24
CA ASP A 78 8.53 11.50 0.01
C ASP A 78 9.96 11.00 -0.13
N ARG A 79 10.44 10.23 0.84
CA ARG A 79 11.80 9.65 0.81
C ARG A 79 11.98 8.69 -0.36
N LEU A 80 10.99 7.84 -0.64
CA LEU A 80 10.98 6.96 -1.81
C LEU A 80 11.17 7.71 -3.13
N ASN A 81 10.50 8.86 -3.29
CA ASN A 81 10.64 9.69 -4.48
C ASN A 81 12.09 10.18 -4.67
N TYR A 82 12.76 10.60 -3.59
CA TYR A 82 14.17 11.03 -3.66
C TYR A 82 15.14 9.87 -3.85
N LEU A 83 14.88 8.69 -3.26
CA LEU A 83 15.66 7.48 -3.51
C LEU A 83 15.56 7.03 -4.98
N ASN A 84 14.37 7.08 -5.57
CA ASN A 84 14.16 6.80 -6.98
C ASN A 84 14.86 7.85 -7.89
N ALA A 85 14.90 9.12 -7.50
CA ALA A 85 15.68 10.13 -8.21
C ALA A 85 17.19 9.87 -8.08
N LEU A 86 17.65 9.43 -6.89
CA LEU A 86 19.05 9.06 -6.66
C LEU A 86 19.45 7.84 -7.50
N SER A 87 18.62 6.79 -7.57
CA SER A 87 18.91 5.62 -8.41
C SER A 87 19.07 5.99 -9.90
N ARG A 88 18.21 6.90 -10.40
CA ARG A 88 18.34 7.44 -11.77
C ARG A 88 19.62 8.24 -11.96
N TYR A 89 19.98 9.07 -10.97
CA TYR A 89 21.23 9.82 -11.00
C TYR A 89 22.44 8.89 -11.05
N VAL A 90 22.44 7.84 -10.23
CA VAL A 90 23.49 6.82 -10.23
C VAL A 90 23.65 6.16 -11.60
N CYS A 91 22.54 5.77 -12.23
CA CYS A 91 22.57 5.17 -13.58
C CYS A 91 23.02 6.15 -14.68
N ALA A 92 22.82 7.46 -14.50
CA ALA A 92 23.16 8.44 -15.54
C ALA A 92 24.60 8.94 -15.43
N TYR A 93 25.16 9.03 -14.23
CA TYR A 93 26.43 9.72 -13.96
C TYR A 93 27.50 8.82 -13.37
N ASN A 94 27.19 7.60 -12.93
CA ASN A 94 28.11 6.65 -12.30
C ASN A 94 29.05 7.29 -11.26
N PRO A 95 28.51 7.98 -10.20
CA PRO A 95 29.32 8.65 -9.22
C PRO A 95 30.25 7.67 -8.49
N ASP A 96 31.39 8.17 -7.98
CA ASP A 96 32.28 7.37 -7.16
C ASP A 96 31.61 6.94 -5.82
N ASP A 97 32.24 5.99 -5.13
CA ASP A 97 31.73 5.45 -3.87
C ASP A 97 31.51 6.54 -2.81
N LYS A 98 32.38 7.56 -2.75
CA LYS A 98 32.27 8.66 -1.78
C LYS A 98 31.11 9.60 -2.09
N GLU A 99 30.93 9.96 -3.36
CA GLU A 99 29.81 10.80 -3.80
C GLU A 99 28.49 10.08 -3.63
N LEU A 100 28.42 8.79 -3.97
CA LEU A 100 27.22 7.98 -3.79
C LEU A 100 26.77 7.98 -2.32
N VAL A 101 27.70 7.67 -1.39
CA VAL A 101 27.41 7.67 0.05
C VAL A 101 26.99 9.07 0.53
N ARG A 102 27.64 10.12 0.07
CA ARG A 102 27.28 11.50 0.43
C ARG A 102 25.85 11.85 0.00
N ARG A 103 25.48 11.50 -1.23
CA ARG A 103 24.11 11.74 -1.77
C ARG A 103 23.07 10.90 -1.06
N TYR A 104 23.37 9.62 -0.81
CA TYR A 104 22.50 8.75 -0.02
C TYR A 104 22.24 9.32 1.38
N LYS A 105 23.30 9.72 2.11
CA LYS A 105 23.16 10.36 3.42
C LYS A 105 22.32 11.64 3.35
N LYS A 106 22.44 12.45 2.29
CA LYS A 106 21.61 13.66 2.10
C LYS A 106 20.13 13.31 1.93
N VAL A 107 19.79 12.21 1.23
CA VAL A 107 18.40 11.75 1.11
C VAL A 107 17.89 11.24 2.45
N MET A 108 18.69 10.45 3.18
CA MET A 108 18.28 9.90 4.47
C MET A 108 18.17 10.96 5.58
N ALA A 109 18.95 12.03 5.49
CA ALA A 109 18.90 13.16 6.44
C ALA A 109 17.72 14.12 6.20
N ARG A 110 16.82 13.83 5.25
CA ARG A 110 15.62 14.66 5.05
C ARG A 110 14.71 14.58 6.28
N PRO A 111 14.13 15.72 6.69
CA PRO A 111 13.27 15.75 7.86
C PRO A 111 12.02 14.88 7.65
N ASP A 112 11.71 14.08 8.64
CA ASP A 112 10.45 13.34 8.68
C ASP A 112 9.25 14.29 8.70
N GLN A 113 8.09 13.76 8.35
CA GLN A 113 6.85 14.49 8.49
C GLN A 113 6.51 14.65 9.97
N SER A 114 5.99 15.82 10.33
CA SER A 114 5.54 16.07 11.69
C SER A 114 4.52 15.04 12.14
N GLU A 115 4.70 14.50 13.34
CA GLU A 115 3.74 13.58 13.95
C GLU A 115 2.34 14.18 14.08
N LEU A 116 2.23 15.49 14.26
CA LEU A 116 0.95 16.19 14.30
C LEU A 116 0.22 16.11 12.96
N ILE A 117 0.93 16.36 11.85
CA ILE A 117 0.36 16.27 10.50
C ILE A 117 -0.10 14.84 10.22
N THR A 118 0.73 13.86 10.58
CA THR A 118 0.39 12.44 10.42
C THR A 118 -0.84 12.06 11.25
N GLY A 119 -0.93 12.52 12.50
CA GLY A 119 -2.09 12.27 13.37
C GLY A 119 -3.36 12.94 12.84
N ILE A 120 -3.30 14.19 12.42
CA ILE A 120 -4.43 14.91 11.81
C ILE A 120 -4.89 14.16 10.54
N ALA A 121 -3.95 13.71 9.71
CA ALA A 121 -4.25 12.95 8.51
C ALA A 121 -5.00 11.63 8.82
N GLN A 122 -4.55 10.87 9.83
CA GLN A 122 -5.23 9.66 10.26
C GLN A 122 -6.65 9.94 10.76
N ILE A 123 -6.83 10.95 11.62
CA ILE A 123 -8.13 11.34 12.16
C ILE A 123 -9.07 11.77 11.02
N THR A 124 -8.61 12.66 10.15
CA THR A 124 -9.41 13.13 9.01
C THR A 124 -9.77 11.98 8.07
N GLY A 125 -8.83 11.07 7.79
CA GLY A 125 -9.03 9.94 6.90
C GLY A 125 -10.09 8.98 7.41
N GLY A 126 -9.98 8.50 8.65
CA GLY A 126 -10.94 7.58 9.24
C GLY A 126 -12.34 8.20 9.35
N THR A 127 -12.43 9.46 9.81
CA THR A 127 -13.71 10.17 9.90
C THR A 127 -14.36 10.38 8.52
N ALA A 128 -13.58 10.75 7.50
CA ALA A 128 -14.09 10.93 6.14
C ALA A 128 -14.60 9.62 5.53
N PHE A 129 -13.92 8.50 5.79
CA PHE A 129 -14.38 7.19 5.35
C PHE A 129 -15.61 6.69 6.11
N THR A 130 -15.79 7.04 7.39
CA THR A 130 -17.05 6.81 8.11
C THR A 130 -18.23 7.47 7.39
N VAL A 131 -18.09 8.75 6.99
CA VAL A 131 -19.13 9.47 6.21
C VAL A 131 -19.30 8.85 4.81
N PHE A 132 -18.24 8.43 4.17
CA PHE A 132 -18.26 7.73 2.87
C PHE A 132 -19.10 6.46 2.93
N PHE A 133 -18.97 5.68 3.99
CA PHE A 133 -19.75 4.45 4.21
C PHE A 133 -21.14 4.71 4.82
N GLY A 134 -21.62 5.95 4.77
CA GLY A 134 -22.99 6.30 5.11
C GLY A 134 -23.22 6.72 6.56
N GLY A 135 -22.16 6.91 7.33
CA GLY A 135 -22.26 7.52 8.65
C GLY A 135 -22.74 8.96 8.58
N ASP A 136 -23.51 9.36 9.58
CA ASP A 136 -24.03 10.72 9.73
C ASP A 136 -23.07 11.65 10.51
N MET A 137 -23.53 12.82 10.93
CA MET A 137 -22.70 13.78 11.65
C MET A 137 -22.36 13.29 13.07
N GLN A 138 -23.23 12.54 13.74
CA GLN A 138 -22.97 11.97 15.07
C GLN A 138 -21.94 10.85 14.95
N ASP A 139 -22.09 9.98 13.96
CA ASP A 139 -21.13 8.94 13.63
C ASP A 139 -19.73 9.51 13.33
N ALA A 140 -19.67 10.62 12.58
CA ALA A 140 -18.43 11.32 12.29
C ALA A 140 -17.73 11.86 13.56
N VAL A 141 -18.50 12.37 14.54
CA VAL A 141 -17.94 12.80 15.85
C VAL A 141 -17.39 11.63 16.62
N VAL A 142 -18.11 10.51 16.70
CA VAL A 142 -17.61 9.30 17.35
C VAL A 142 -16.37 8.77 16.66
N ALA A 143 -16.37 8.70 15.31
CA ALA A 143 -15.21 8.30 14.52
C ALA A 143 -13.98 9.18 14.80
N LEU A 144 -14.16 10.50 14.93
CA LEU A 144 -13.09 11.43 15.27
C LEU A 144 -12.47 11.10 16.63
N ILE A 145 -13.30 10.82 17.64
CA ILE A 145 -12.83 10.44 19.01
C ILE A 145 -12.07 9.12 18.94
N VAL A 146 -12.60 8.11 18.25
CA VAL A 146 -11.95 6.81 18.10
C VAL A 146 -10.63 6.94 17.32
N CYS A 147 -10.60 7.69 16.24
CA CYS A 147 -9.37 7.95 15.49
C CYS A 147 -8.31 8.66 16.35
N LEU A 148 -8.70 9.65 17.17
CA LEU A 148 -7.80 10.30 18.10
C LEU A 148 -7.23 9.30 19.13
N MET A 149 -8.07 8.43 19.67
CA MET A 149 -7.62 7.34 20.56
C MET A 149 -6.63 6.42 19.83
N ILE A 150 -6.91 6.01 18.60
CA ILE A 150 -6.00 5.18 17.79
C ILE A 150 -4.65 5.86 17.59
N VAL A 151 -4.64 7.15 17.26
CA VAL A 151 -3.39 7.92 17.09
C VAL A 151 -2.58 7.92 18.39
N LEU A 152 -3.20 8.15 19.53
CA LEU A 152 -2.52 8.19 20.83
C LEU A 152 -2.08 6.80 21.28
N ALA A 153 -2.98 5.83 21.28
CA ALA A 153 -2.71 4.44 21.67
C ALA A 153 -1.71 3.78 20.71
N GLY A 154 -1.85 4.03 19.40
CA GLY A 154 -0.96 3.49 18.39
C GLY A 154 0.48 3.98 18.52
N ARG A 155 0.71 5.24 18.90
CA ARG A 155 2.06 5.76 19.20
C ARG A 155 2.70 5.09 20.39
N TRP A 156 1.90 4.83 21.44
CA TRP A 156 2.39 4.17 22.64
C TRP A 156 2.66 2.67 22.37
N LEU A 157 1.72 2.01 21.69
CA LEU A 157 1.79 0.58 21.40
C LEU A 157 2.86 0.26 20.35
N GLY A 158 2.99 1.04 19.30
CA GLY A 158 3.95 0.82 18.23
C GLY A 158 5.44 0.91 18.65
N LYS A 159 5.73 1.48 19.83
CA LYS A 159 7.06 1.45 20.42
C LYS A 159 7.35 0.17 21.21
N ARG A 160 6.32 -0.64 21.53
CA ARG A 160 6.39 -1.78 22.43
C ARG A 160 6.04 -3.10 21.78
N GLU A 161 5.18 -3.04 20.78
CA GLU A 161 4.67 -4.21 20.07
C GLU A 161 5.09 -4.17 18.59
N GLY A 162 5.92 -5.13 18.23
CA GLY A 162 6.41 -5.28 16.84
C GLY A 162 5.55 -6.23 15.99
N ASN A 163 4.61 -6.97 16.62
CA ASN A 163 3.76 -7.91 15.89
C ASN A 163 2.49 -7.20 15.38
N PRO A 164 2.32 -7.06 14.04
CA PRO A 164 1.17 -6.36 13.46
C PRO A 164 -0.19 -6.95 13.85
N MET A 165 -0.26 -8.27 14.07
CA MET A 165 -1.49 -8.94 14.48
C MET A 165 -1.93 -8.49 15.87
N ILE A 166 -1.01 -8.50 16.85
CA ILE A 166 -1.30 -8.09 18.24
C ILE A 166 -1.61 -6.60 18.30
N TYR A 167 -0.84 -5.79 17.57
CA TYR A 167 -1.05 -4.35 17.44
C TYR A 167 -2.47 -4.04 16.94
N ASN A 168 -2.88 -4.67 15.85
CA ASN A 168 -4.20 -4.48 15.25
C ASN A 168 -5.32 -5.02 16.14
N LEU A 169 -5.11 -6.17 16.82
CA LEU A 169 -6.07 -6.74 17.74
C LEU A 169 -6.40 -5.76 18.88
N ILE A 170 -5.37 -5.19 19.52
CA ILE A 170 -5.55 -4.26 20.63
C ILE A 170 -6.27 -2.99 20.18
N LEU A 171 -5.84 -2.39 19.04
CA LEU A 171 -6.46 -1.17 18.56
C LEU A 171 -7.90 -1.39 18.10
N ALA A 172 -8.19 -2.49 17.41
CA ALA A 172 -9.54 -2.82 16.98
C ALA A 172 -10.46 -3.12 18.16
N PHE A 173 -9.97 -3.86 19.18
CA PHE A 173 -10.69 -4.10 20.42
C PHE A 173 -11.07 -2.81 21.13
N LEU A 174 -10.10 -1.92 21.37
CA LEU A 174 -10.34 -0.64 22.02
C LEU A 174 -11.31 0.24 21.21
N SER A 175 -11.18 0.24 19.88
CA SER A 175 -12.06 0.99 19.00
C SER A 175 -13.50 0.52 19.12
N GLU A 176 -13.73 -0.78 19.04
CA GLU A 176 -15.06 -1.37 19.11
C GLU A 176 -15.70 -1.16 20.47
N VAL A 177 -14.92 -1.29 21.58
CA VAL A 177 -15.41 -0.98 22.94
C VAL A 177 -15.90 0.46 23.04
N VAL A 178 -15.15 1.42 22.49
CA VAL A 178 -15.55 2.84 22.49
C VAL A 178 -16.81 3.07 21.65
N ILE A 179 -16.87 2.45 20.46
CA ILE A 179 -18.02 2.56 19.54
C ILE A 179 -19.28 1.99 20.19
N ILE A 180 -19.21 0.77 20.75
CA ILE A 180 -20.34 0.15 21.45
C ILE A 180 -20.79 1.00 22.65
N SER A 181 -19.83 1.55 23.40
CA SER A 181 -20.14 2.40 24.55
C SER A 181 -20.83 3.70 24.13
N ALA A 182 -20.35 4.33 23.04
CA ALA A 182 -20.97 5.53 22.47
C ALA A 182 -22.41 5.26 22.00
N ALA A 183 -22.62 4.18 21.25
CA ALA A 183 -23.96 3.79 20.80
C ALA A 183 -24.94 3.54 21.96
N ARG A 184 -24.49 2.94 23.07
CA ARG A 184 -25.34 2.71 24.25
C ARG A 184 -25.80 3.97 24.98
N ILE A 185 -25.03 5.05 24.87
CA ILE A 185 -25.42 6.35 25.44
C ILE A 185 -26.14 7.25 24.43
N GLY A 186 -26.49 6.70 23.26
CA GLY A 186 -27.22 7.43 22.21
C GLY A 186 -26.32 8.35 21.38
N LEU A 187 -25.02 8.10 21.31
CA LEU A 187 -24.08 8.79 20.45
C LEU A 187 -23.62 7.84 19.34
N GLY A 188 -23.93 8.18 18.08
CA GLY A 188 -23.65 7.37 16.91
C GLY A 188 -24.77 6.35 16.63
N ASP A 189 -25.49 6.60 15.54
CA ASP A 189 -26.65 5.79 15.18
C ASP A 189 -26.26 4.52 14.42
N HIS A 190 -25.06 4.53 13.78
CA HIS A 190 -24.58 3.45 12.92
C HIS A 190 -23.17 2.97 13.34
N PRO A 191 -23.06 2.16 14.40
CA PRO A 191 -21.78 1.66 14.92
C PRO A 191 -20.94 0.92 13.89
N ASP A 192 -21.60 0.12 13.03
CA ASP A 192 -20.99 -0.62 11.93
C ASP A 192 -20.27 0.32 10.94
N ARG A 193 -20.88 1.43 10.56
CA ARG A 193 -20.29 2.43 9.63
C ARG A 193 -19.11 3.15 10.25
N ILE A 194 -19.17 3.42 11.55
CA ILE A 194 -18.02 3.97 12.29
C ILE A 194 -16.86 2.98 12.25
N MET A 195 -17.10 1.72 12.61
CA MET A 195 -16.04 0.71 12.63
C MET A 195 -15.47 0.44 11.24
N ILE A 196 -16.29 0.44 10.18
CA ILE A 196 -15.78 0.31 8.80
C ILE A 196 -14.81 1.44 8.44
N GLY A 197 -15.13 2.69 8.80
CA GLY A 197 -14.23 3.84 8.63
C GLY A 197 -12.90 3.65 9.39
N ILE A 198 -12.96 3.09 10.60
CA ILE A 198 -11.79 2.77 11.42
C ILE A 198 -10.96 1.62 10.82
N ILE A 199 -11.59 0.60 10.29
CA ILE A 199 -10.92 -0.51 9.61
C ILE A 199 -10.06 0.00 8.44
N MET A 200 -10.49 1.04 7.73
CA MET A 200 -9.70 1.65 6.64
C MET A 200 -8.35 2.22 7.13
N LEU A 201 -8.20 2.54 8.43
CA LEU A 201 -6.92 2.92 9.03
C LEU A 201 -6.06 1.71 9.42
N LEU A 202 -6.67 0.61 9.82
CA LEU A 202 -5.98 -0.53 10.40
C LEU A 202 -5.59 -1.59 9.36
N VAL A 203 -6.40 -1.75 8.31
CA VAL A 203 -6.21 -2.80 7.30
C VAL A 203 -5.12 -2.44 6.30
N SER A 204 -4.18 -3.34 6.12
CA SER A 204 -3.20 -3.31 5.02
C SER A 204 -3.77 -3.97 3.74
N ALA A 205 -4.89 -3.45 3.23
CA ALA A 205 -5.52 -4.02 2.03
C ALA A 205 -4.63 -3.93 0.78
N LEU A 206 -3.74 -2.94 0.71
CA LEU A 206 -2.73 -2.83 -0.35
C LEU A 206 -1.78 -4.01 -0.38
N GLY A 207 -1.42 -4.58 0.78
CA GLY A 207 -0.57 -5.76 0.85
C GLY A 207 -1.21 -6.97 0.17
N VAL A 208 -2.52 -7.21 0.37
CA VAL A 208 -3.24 -8.30 -0.33
C VAL A 208 -3.21 -8.09 -1.84
N ILE A 209 -3.50 -6.88 -2.31
CA ILE A 209 -3.56 -6.55 -3.73
C ILE A 209 -2.19 -6.66 -4.40
N ASN A 210 -1.16 -6.10 -3.75
CA ASN A 210 0.22 -6.18 -4.24
C ASN A 210 0.71 -7.61 -4.24
N GLY A 211 0.41 -8.38 -3.18
CA GLY A 211 0.76 -9.79 -3.08
C GLY A 211 0.12 -10.64 -4.20
N ILE A 212 -1.17 -10.45 -4.49
CA ILE A 212 -1.82 -11.12 -5.62
C ILE A 212 -1.15 -10.73 -6.94
N ARG A 213 -0.84 -9.45 -7.13
CA ARG A 213 -0.14 -8.96 -8.32
C ARG A 213 1.25 -9.60 -8.47
N ASP A 214 2.02 -9.70 -7.39
CA ASP A 214 3.35 -10.31 -7.39
C ASP A 214 3.27 -11.80 -7.74
N VAL A 215 2.30 -12.55 -7.19
CA VAL A 215 2.04 -13.95 -7.56
C VAL A 215 1.76 -14.07 -9.07
N MET A 216 0.91 -13.20 -9.61
CA MET A 216 0.59 -13.21 -11.04
C MET A 216 1.77 -12.79 -11.93
N GLN A 217 2.73 -12.03 -11.40
CA GLN A 217 4.00 -11.71 -12.04
C GLN A 217 5.09 -12.78 -11.83
N ARG A 218 4.75 -13.94 -11.27
CA ARG A 218 5.61 -15.08 -10.94
C ARG A 218 6.57 -14.86 -9.77
N ASN A 219 6.37 -13.82 -8.97
CA ASN A 219 7.10 -13.60 -7.72
C ASN A 219 6.34 -14.29 -6.57
N PHE A 220 6.22 -15.62 -6.63
CA PHE A 220 5.35 -16.39 -5.74
C PHE A 220 5.68 -16.24 -4.26
N ILE A 221 6.98 -16.30 -3.90
CA ILE A 221 7.40 -16.21 -2.48
C ILE A 221 7.08 -14.83 -1.92
N SER A 222 7.42 -13.79 -2.66
CA SER A 222 7.16 -12.42 -2.28
C SER A 222 5.67 -12.14 -2.12
N GLY A 223 4.88 -12.52 -3.13
CA GLY A 223 3.43 -12.33 -3.10
C GLY A 223 2.76 -13.12 -1.98
N ALA A 224 3.19 -14.37 -1.73
CA ALA A 224 2.66 -15.18 -0.63
C ALA A 224 2.96 -14.55 0.74
N LEU A 225 4.18 -14.06 0.98
CA LEU A 225 4.55 -13.38 2.22
C LEU A 225 3.71 -12.11 2.45
N GLU A 226 3.51 -11.30 1.41
CA GLU A 226 2.72 -10.06 1.50
C GLU A 226 1.25 -10.35 1.82
N VAL A 227 0.65 -11.35 1.16
CA VAL A 227 -0.72 -11.81 1.45
C VAL A 227 -0.82 -12.33 2.88
N MET A 228 0.11 -13.18 3.32
CA MET A 228 0.11 -13.74 4.68
C MET A 228 0.22 -12.63 5.74
N ASN A 229 1.11 -11.66 5.58
CA ASN A 229 1.23 -10.54 6.50
C ASN A 229 -0.06 -9.73 6.59
N SER A 230 -0.70 -9.47 5.45
CA SER A 230 -1.97 -8.75 5.40
C SER A 230 -3.11 -9.55 6.04
N MET A 231 -3.16 -10.85 5.81
CA MET A 231 -4.14 -11.75 6.44
C MET A 231 -3.97 -11.82 7.96
N LEU A 232 -2.73 -11.90 8.47
CA LEU A 232 -2.45 -11.87 9.92
C LEU A 232 -2.91 -10.55 10.54
N GLY A 233 -2.65 -9.41 9.88
CA GLY A 233 -3.14 -8.11 10.31
C GLY A 233 -4.67 -8.04 10.34
N ALA A 234 -5.34 -8.53 9.30
CA ALA A 234 -6.80 -8.60 9.22
C ALA A 234 -7.40 -9.55 10.29
N PHE A 235 -6.75 -10.69 10.54
CA PHE A 235 -7.16 -11.61 11.60
C PHE A 235 -7.04 -10.95 12.99
N GLY A 236 -6.00 -10.14 13.22
CA GLY A 236 -5.88 -9.35 14.45
C GLY A 236 -7.06 -8.39 14.64
N ILE A 237 -7.40 -7.62 13.61
CA ILE A 237 -8.56 -6.70 13.63
C ILE A 237 -9.83 -7.46 13.96
N ALA A 238 -10.08 -8.53 13.23
CA ALA A 238 -11.22 -9.39 13.37
C ALA A 238 -11.37 -9.95 14.79
N SER A 239 -10.28 -10.47 15.36
CA SER A 239 -10.25 -11.02 16.70
C SER A 239 -10.49 -9.93 17.76
N GLY A 240 -9.98 -8.71 17.55
CA GLY A 240 -10.22 -7.57 18.43
C GLY A 240 -11.70 -7.16 18.46
N ILE A 241 -12.33 -7.02 17.29
CA ILE A 241 -13.76 -6.72 17.16
C ILE A 241 -14.60 -7.83 17.83
N ALA A 242 -14.31 -9.10 17.50
CA ALA A 242 -15.01 -10.24 18.06
C ALA A 242 -14.95 -10.27 19.59
N LEU A 243 -13.76 -10.03 20.15
CA LEU A 243 -13.58 -10.00 21.62
C LEU A 243 -14.37 -8.87 22.26
N ALA A 244 -14.42 -7.68 21.66
CA ALA A 244 -15.20 -6.56 22.15
C ALA A 244 -16.72 -6.87 22.12
N MET A 245 -17.22 -7.42 21.01
CA MET A 245 -18.62 -7.83 20.87
C MET A 245 -19.01 -8.93 21.88
N LEU A 246 -18.13 -9.90 22.15
CA LEU A 246 -18.36 -10.94 23.16
C LEU A 246 -18.46 -10.38 24.58
N LEU A 247 -17.65 -9.38 24.91
CA LEU A 247 -17.64 -8.77 26.25
C LEU A 247 -18.74 -7.73 26.46
N MET A 248 -19.03 -6.94 25.41
CA MET A 248 -19.97 -5.83 25.49
C MET A 248 -21.37 -6.18 24.95
N GLY A 249 -21.55 -7.33 24.32
CA GLY A 249 -22.76 -7.68 23.57
C GLY A 249 -22.76 -7.12 22.16
N ASN A 250 -23.41 -7.84 21.26
CA ASN A 250 -23.50 -7.46 19.85
C ASN A 250 -24.48 -6.28 19.69
N ILE A 251 -24.14 -5.34 18.81
CA ILE A 251 -25.05 -4.31 18.34
C ILE A 251 -25.40 -4.69 16.90
N SER A 252 -26.70 -4.69 16.58
CA SER A 252 -27.19 -5.07 15.28
C SER A 252 -26.59 -4.18 14.18
N ALA A 253 -25.91 -4.79 13.23
CA ALA A 253 -25.45 -4.11 12.03
C ALA A 253 -26.64 -3.94 11.06
N GLU A 254 -26.86 -2.74 10.55
CA GLU A 254 -27.96 -2.46 9.60
C GLU A 254 -27.69 -2.94 8.17
N GLY A 255 -26.50 -3.45 7.91
CA GLY A 255 -26.09 -3.92 6.59
C GLY A 255 -25.28 -2.91 5.79
N PHE A 256 -24.62 -3.40 4.74
CA PHE A 256 -23.71 -2.60 3.90
C PHE A 256 -24.49 -1.66 2.97
N ASP A 257 -24.41 -0.38 3.24
CA ASP A 257 -24.84 0.67 2.32
C ASP A 257 -23.78 1.79 2.28
N VAL A 258 -23.32 2.13 1.09
CA VAL A 258 -22.54 3.35 0.88
C VAL A 258 -23.49 4.54 1.00
N ASN A 259 -23.01 5.71 1.40
CA ASN A 259 -23.84 6.90 1.53
C ASN A 259 -24.72 7.10 0.28
N LYS A 260 -26.03 7.23 0.45
CA LYS A 260 -27.00 7.33 -0.66
C LYS A 260 -26.77 8.55 -1.55
N ASN A 261 -26.14 9.59 -1.03
CA ASN A 261 -25.85 10.81 -1.78
C ASN A 261 -24.48 10.71 -2.47
N THR A 262 -24.50 10.56 -3.79
CA THR A 262 -23.28 10.47 -4.63
C THR A 262 -22.31 11.64 -4.43
N VAL A 263 -22.81 12.84 -4.18
CA VAL A 263 -21.95 14.02 -3.95
C VAL A 263 -21.19 13.88 -2.64
N ILE A 264 -21.87 13.43 -1.58
CA ILE A 264 -21.22 13.18 -0.28
C ILE A 264 -20.18 12.07 -0.41
N GLN A 265 -20.50 10.98 -1.14
CA GLN A 265 -19.52 9.93 -1.42
C GLN A 265 -18.25 10.48 -2.08
N LEU A 266 -18.40 11.26 -3.16
CA LEU A 266 -17.26 11.80 -3.90
C LEU A 266 -16.42 12.78 -3.06
N ILE A 267 -17.06 13.64 -2.29
CA ILE A 267 -16.38 14.62 -1.44
C ILE A 267 -15.66 13.92 -0.29
N SER A 268 -16.35 13.05 0.47
CA SER A 268 -15.79 12.36 1.63
C SER A 268 -14.64 11.41 1.22
N CYS A 269 -14.83 10.67 0.13
CA CYS A 269 -13.79 9.86 -0.48
C CYS A 269 -12.54 10.68 -0.83
N THR A 270 -12.72 11.84 -1.49
CA THR A 270 -11.61 12.70 -1.90
C THR A 270 -10.87 13.24 -0.68
N ILE A 271 -11.58 13.72 0.35
CA ILE A 271 -11.00 14.20 1.60
C ILE A 271 -10.22 13.07 2.30
N GLY A 272 -10.81 11.88 2.40
CA GLY A 272 -10.18 10.71 3.01
C GLY A 272 -8.89 10.30 2.29
N CYS A 273 -8.90 10.28 0.96
CA CYS A 273 -7.73 9.94 0.16
C CYS A 273 -6.63 11.01 0.20
N ILE A 274 -6.97 12.30 0.25
CA ILE A 274 -6.02 13.39 0.49
C ILE A 274 -5.36 13.23 1.88
N ALA A 275 -6.16 12.91 2.89
CA ALA A 275 -5.67 12.66 4.23
C ALA A 275 -4.71 11.45 4.26
N TYR A 276 -5.08 10.33 3.61
CA TYR A 276 -4.20 9.16 3.53
C TYR A 276 -2.94 9.41 2.69
N ALA A 277 -3.02 10.21 1.62
CA ALA A 277 -1.84 10.66 0.90
C ALA A 277 -0.86 11.39 1.84
N SER A 278 -1.39 12.26 2.69
CA SER A 278 -0.59 12.93 3.73
C SER A 278 -0.04 11.96 4.77
N TRP A 279 -0.83 10.98 5.23
CA TRP A 279 -0.37 9.94 6.17
C TRP A 279 0.79 9.11 5.60
N PHE A 280 0.74 8.76 4.31
CA PHE A 280 1.84 8.08 3.62
C PHE A 280 3.02 8.99 3.29
N LYS A 281 3.07 10.18 3.91
CA LYS A 281 4.13 11.18 3.75
C LYS A 281 4.31 11.66 2.31
N ILE A 282 3.25 11.63 1.49
CA ILE A 282 3.23 12.30 0.19
C ILE A 282 3.20 13.80 0.45
N ARG A 283 3.99 14.59 -0.28
CA ARG A 283 4.13 16.04 -0.06
C ARG A 283 3.91 16.86 -1.33
N GLY A 284 3.55 18.14 -1.12
CA GLY A 284 3.41 19.12 -2.21
C GLY A 284 2.23 18.81 -3.14
N LYS A 285 2.38 19.13 -4.42
CA LYS A 285 1.33 18.97 -5.44
C LYS A 285 0.83 17.54 -5.61
N LYS A 286 1.65 16.55 -5.24
CA LYS A 286 1.33 15.13 -5.36
C LYS A 286 0.12 14.73 -4.51
N ILE A 287 -0.10 15.39 -3.36
CA ILE A 287 -1.30 15.19 -2.53
C ILE A 287 -2.57 15.53 -3.32
N LEU A 288 -2.55 16.68 -4.01
CA LEU A 288 -3.70 17.10 -4.83
C LEU A 288 -3.95 16.14 -5.99
N TYR A 289 -2.89 15.69 -6.67
CA TYR A 289 -2.99 14.70 -7.74
C TYR A 289 -3.58 13.37 -7.24
N SER A 290 -3.20 12.93 -6.04
CA SER A 290 -3.80 11.75 -5.42
C SER A 290 -5.30 11.94 -5.11
N GLY A 291 -5.69 13.12 -4.64
CA GLY A 291 -7.11 13.47 -4.41
C GLY A 291 -7.92 13.46 -5.71
N VAL A 292 -7.41 14.08 -6.76
CA VAL A 292 -8.05 14.06 -8.10
C VAL A 292 -8.14 12.62 -8.63
N GLY A 293 -7.08 11.84 -8.47
CA GLY A 293 -7.09 10.42 -8.83
C GLY A 293 -8.17 9.64 -8.12
N ALA A 294 -8.33 9.83 -6.81
CA ALA A 294 -9.36 9.15 -6.02
C ALA A 294 -10.78 9.56 -6.42
N PHE A 295 -11.01 10.87 -6.61
CA PHE A 295 -12.29 11.39 -7.09
C PHE A 295 -12.72 10.75 -8.41
N LEU A 296 -11.80 10.73 -9.38
CA LEU A 296 -12.07 10.15 -10.70
C LEU A 296 -12.23 8.62 -10.64
N THR A 297 -11.43 7.94 -9.81
CA THR A 297 -11.52 6.48 -9.63
C THR A 297 -12.89 6.08 -9.12
N TRP A 298 -13.38 6.76 -8.06
CA TRP A 298 -14.71 6.49 -7.53
C TRP A 298 -15.80 6.90 -8.51
N GLY A 299 -15.65 8.05 -9.20
CA GLY A 299 -16.58 8.48 -10.25
C GLY A 299 -16.73 7.46 -11.37
N ILE A 300 -15.62 6.85 -11.84
CA ILE A 300 -15.66 5.79 -12.85
C ILE A 300 -16.34 4.53 -12.33
N TYR A 301 -16.03 4.12 -11.08
CA TYR A 301 -16.74 3.00 -10.46
C TYR A 301 -18.25 3.23 -10.50
N LEU A 302 -18.72 4.39 -10.05
CA LEU A 302 -20.15 4.73 -10.03
C LEU A 302 -20.78 4.78 -11.43
N LEU A 303 -20.08 5.34 -12.41
CA LEU A 303 -20.55 5.40 -13.80
C LEU A 303 -20.71 4.00 -14.41
N VAL A 304 -19.70 3.15 -14.25
CA VAL A 304 -19.75 1.79 -14.80
C VAL A 304 -20.81 0.96 -14.09
N TYR A 305 -20.93 1.07 -12.76
CA TYR A 305 -21.92 0.36 -11.98
C TYR A 305 -23.35 0.81 -12.32
N ALA A 306 -23.57 2.10 -12.60
CA ALA A 306 -24.86 2.61 -13.03
C ALA A 306 -25.29 2.11 -14.42
N TRP A 307 -24.31 1.92 -15.32
CA TRP A 307 -24.56 1.41 -16.67
C TRP A 307 -24.70 -0.10 -16.71
N TYR A 308 -23.82 -0.81 -15.99
CA TYR A 308 -23.83 -2.28 -15.87
C TYR A 308 -23.70 -2.66 -14.39
N PRO A 309 -24.80 -3.03 -13.72
CA PRO A 309 -24.81 -3.30 -12.28
C PRO A 309 -24.07 -4.59 -11.92
N ASN A 310 -22.76 -4.61 -12.13
CA ASN A 310 -21.87 -5.69 -11.77
C ASN A 310 -20.66 -5.13 -11.06
N ASN A 311 -20.51 -5.49 -9.79
CA ASN A 311 -19.44 -4.98 -8.92
C ASN A 311 -18.03 -5.28 -9.45
N PHE A 312 -17.81 -6.51 -9.93
CA PHE A 312 -16.51 -6.94 -10.46
C PHE A 312 -16.09 -6.10 -11.67
N SER A 313 -16.99 -5.91 -12.64
CA SER A 313 -16.72 -5.10 -13.85
C SER A 313 -16.42 -3.65 -13.51
N ALA A 314 -17.18 -3.05 -12.58
CA ALA A 314 -16.97 -1.67 -12.13
C ALA A 314 -15.61 -1.52 -11.41
N ILE A 315 -15.24 -2.48 -10.58
CA ILE A 315 -13.93 -2.50 -9.90
C ILE A 315 -12.79 -2.66 -10.90
N VAL A 316 -12.87 -3.58 -11.86
CA VAL A 316 -11.84 -3.76 -12.90
C VAL A 316 -11.67 -2.47 -13.71
N ALA A 317 -12.76 -1.84 -14.15
CA ALA A 317 -12.70 -0.59 -14.91
C ALA A 317 -12.06 0.55 -14.11
N ALA A 318 -12.49 0.76 -12.87
CA ALA A 318 -11.94 1.77 -11.98
C ALA A 318 -10.45 1.49 -11.65
N SER A 319 -10.08 0.22 -11.50
CA SER A 319 -8.71 -0.20 -11.23
C SER A 319 -7.80 -0.02 -12.45
N CYS A 320 -8.29 -0.29 -13.66
CA CYS A 320 -7.58 0.05 -14.89
C CYS A 320 -7.36 1.55 -15.00
N PHE A 321 -8.38 2.35 -14.70
CA PHE A 321 -8.26 3.79 -14.73
C PHE A 321 -7.20 4.30 -13.74
N VAL A 322 -7.28 3.92 -12.46
CA VAL A 322 -6.35 4.43 -11.45
C VAL A 322 -4.91 4.02 -11.72
N ALA A 323 -4.68 2.80 -12.24
CA ALA A 323 -3.35 2.35 -12.64
C ALA A 323 -2.82 3.14 -13.85
N GLY A 324 -3.65 3.40 -14.86
CA GLY A 324 -3.34 4.23 -16.00
C GLY A 324 -3.07 5.69 -15.61
N TYR A 325 -3.90 6.26 -14.74
CA TYR A 325 -3.72 7.58 -14.17
C TYR A 325 -2.37 7.69 -13.44
N ALA A 326 -2.08 6.76 -12.54
CA ALA A 326 -0.82 6.74 -11.80
C ALA A 326 0.39 6.59 -12.73
N PHE A 327 0.28 5.79 -13.79
CA PHE A 327 1.32 5.67 -14.82
C PHE A 327 1.57 7.00 -15.54
N ILE A 328 0.53 7.71 -15.96
CA ILE A 328 0.63 9.01 -16.64
C ILE A 328 1.22 10.06 -15.69
N MET A 329 0.68 10.17 -14.46
CA MET A 329 1.17 11.13 -13.47
C MET A 329 2.63 10.89 -13.08
N SER A 330 3.06 9.64 -13.02
CA SER A 330 4.46 9.30 -12.75
C SER A 330 5.42 9.82 -13.84
N ARG A 331 4.94 9.96 -15.06
CA ARG A 331 5.71 10.53 -16.19
C ARG A 331 5.75 12.05 -16.14
N ILE A 332 4.61 12.67 -15.80
CA ILE A 332 4.49 14.14 -15.72
C ILE A 332 5.34 14.68 -14.57
N ASP A 333 5.25 14.07 -13.38
CA ASP A 333 5.91 14.58 -12.17
C ASP A 333 7.24 13.87 -11.85
N HIS A 334 7.69 12.97 -12.74
CA HIS A 334 8.94 12.20 -12.58
C HIS A 334 9.07 11.45 -11.23
N ALA A 335 7.95 11.05 -10.65
CA ALA A 335 7.86 10.33 -9.39
C ALA A 335 7.47 8.84 -9.59
N PRO A 336 7.69 7.96 -8.61
CA PRO A 336 7.17 6.58 -8.67
C PRO A 336 5.65 6.55 -8.84
N SER A 337 5.12 5.64 -9.67
CA SER A 337 3.66 5.52 -9.86
C SER A 337 2.94 5.12 -8.58
N THR A 338 3.61 4.39 -7.67
CA THR A 338 3.12 4.00 -6.35
C THR A 338 2.65 5.20 -5.53
N VAL A 339 3.34 6.34 -5.64
CA VAL A 339 2.98 7.60 -4.95
C VAL A 339 1.56 8.06 -5.29
N PHE A 340 1.17 7.94 -6.56
CA PHE A 340 -0.17 8.36 -7.04
C PHE A 340 -1.19 7.23 -6.88
N LEU A 341 -0.77 5.99 -7.12
CA LEU A 341 -1.63 4.81 -7.08
C LEU A 341 -2.18 4.55 -5.67
N THR A 342 -1.30 4.56 -4.65
CA THR A 342 -1.64 4.12 -3.30
C THR A 342 -2.80 4.88 -2.70
N ALA A 343 -2.77 6.21 -2.72
CA ALA A 343 -3.85 7.01 -2.15
C ALA A 343 -5.10 7.02 -3.04
N SER A 344 -4.93 6.94 -4.38
CA SER A 344 -6.07 7.02 -5.32
C SER A 344 -6.89 5.74 -5.40
N VAL A 345 -6.37 4.59 -4.96
CA VAL A 345 -7.06 3.30 -5.01
C VAL A 345 -7.92 3.03 -3.76
N PHE A 346 -7.73 3.79 -2.69
CA PHE A 346 -8.42 3.57 -1.41
C PHE A 346 -9.95 3.41 -1.50
N PRO A 347 -10.68 4.16 -2.36
CA PRO A 347 -12.13 3.98 -2.47
C PRO A 347 -12.57 2.58 -2.89
N LEU A 348 -11.69 1.85 -3.58
CA LEU A 348 -11.98 0.49 -4.03
C LEU A 348 -11.64 -0.57 -2.97
N MET A 349 -11.03 -0.19 -1.84
CA MET A 349 -10.61 -1.12 -0.81
C MET A 349 -11.81 -1.75 -0.11
N PRO A 350 -11.87 -3.08 0.02
CA PRO A 350 -13.04 -3.78 0.53
C PRO A 350 -13.10 -3.85 2.07
N GLY A 351 -12.83 -2.74 2.78
CA GLY A 351 -12.81 -2.70 4.25
C GLY A 351 -14.15 -3.11 4.89
N ALA A 352 -15.26 -2.64 4.34
CA ALA A 352 -16.59 -3.00 4.81
C ALA A 352 -16.88 -4.51 4.68
N ARG A 353 -16.43 -5.13 3.61
CA ARG A 353 -16.62 -6.58 3.40
C ARG A 353 -15.88 -7.40 4.43
N LEU A 354 -14.72 -6.93 4.87
CA LEU A 354 -13.97 -7.56 5.95
C LEU A 354 -14.73 -7.48 7.29
N TYR A 355 -15.31 -6.32 7.61
CA TYR A 355 -16.12 -6.15 8.82
C TYR A 355 -17.30 -7.13 8.86
N TYR A 356 -18.14 -7.13 7.82
CA TYR A 356 -19.32 -8.00 7.78
C TYR A 356 -19.00 -9.49 7.66
N LEU A 357 -17.86 -9.85 7.07
CA LEU A 357 -17.35 -11.22 7.13
C LEU A 357 -17.11 -11.62 8.60
N MET A 358 -16.49 -10.73 9.38
CA MET A 358 -16.19 -11.01 10.78
C MET A 358 -17.42 -11.02 11.64
N ASP A 359 -18.34 -10.07 11.45
CA ASP A 359 -19.65 -10.07 12.12
C ASP A 359 -20.42 -11.36 11.86
N GLY A 360 -20.44 -11.84 10.61
CA GLY A 360 -21.04 -13.11 10.25
C GLY A 360 -20.42 -14.32 10.96
N VAL A 361 -19.10 -14.31 11.17
CA VAL A 361 -18.40 -15.36 11.96
C VAL A 361 -18.77 -15.27 13.45
N VAL A 362 -18.75 -14.09 14.04
CA VAL A 362 -19.05 -13.86 15.47
C VAL A 362 -20.50 -14.17 15.79
N SER A 363 -21.44 -13.72 14.94
CA SER A 363 -22.87 -13.97 15.06
C SER A 363 -23.28 -15.39 14.65
N ARG A 364 -22.30 -16.24 14.24
CA ARG A 364 -22.50 -17.61 13.72
C ARG A 364 -23.40 -17.69 12.49
N ASN A 365 -23.49 -16.59 11.75
CA ASN A 365 -24.17 -16.54 10.44
C ASN A 365 -23.17 -16.84 9.34
N PHE A 366 -22.82 -18.11 9.16
CA PHE A 366 -21.81 -18.55 8.20
C PHE A 366 -22.22 -18.29 6.74
N SER A 367 -23.51 -18.19 6.44
CA SER A 367 -23.99 -17.82 5.11
C SER A 367 -23.59 -16.38 4.77
N MET A 368 -23.82 -15.44 5.68
CA MET A 368 -23.39 -14.04 5.56
C MET A 368 -21.86 -13.93 5.46
N ALA A 369 -21.13 -14.66 6.33
CA ALA A 369 -19.67 -14.68 6.28
C ALA A 369 -19.14 -15.17 4.94
N ALA A 370 -19.69 -16.25 4.38
CA ALA A 370 -19.28 -16.80 3.10
C ALA A 370 -19.58 -15.85 1.93
N GLU A 371 -20.72 -15.17 1.94
CA GLU A 371 -21.07 -14.17 0.93
C GLU A 371 -20.09 -13.00 0.94
N HIS A 372 -19.81 -12.41 2.12
CA HIS A 372 -18.86 -11.31 2.22
C HIS A 372 -17.42 -11.73 1.90
N ALA A 373 -17.01 -12.97 2.25
CA ALA A 373 -15.73 -13.53 1.84
C ALA A 373 -15.60 -13.64 0.31
N ARG A 374 -16.65 -14.08 -0.37
CA ARG A 374 -16.69 -14.16 -1.83
C ARG A 374 -16.51 -12.78 -2.46
N VAL A 375 -17.29 -11.78 -2.01
CA VAL A 375 -17.22 -10.42 -2.55
C VAL A 375 -15.88 -9.77 -2.24
N LEU A 376 -15.28 -10.04 -1.08
CA LEU A 376 -13.92 -9.61 -0.71
C LEU A 376 -12.89 -10.13 -1.72
N LEU A 377 -12.91 -11.42 -2.01
CA LEU A 377 -12.02 -12.05 -2.99
C LEU A 377 -12.26 -11.51 -4.40
N GLU A 378 -13.52 -11.39 -4.84
CA GLU A 378 -13.88 -10.80 -6.13
C GLU A 378 -13.32 -9.39 -6.28
N THR A 379 -13.41 -8.57 -5.22
CA THR A 379 -12.89 -7.20 -5.21
C THR A 379 -11.37 -7.18 -5.32
N CYS A 380 -10.67 -7.95 -4.50
CA CYS A 380 -9.20 -8.04 -4.54
C CYS A 380 -8.69 -8.52 -5.90
N LEU A 381 -9.32 -9.56 -6.46
CA LEU A 381 -8.99 -10.05 -7.80
C LEU A 381 -9.29 -9.00 -8.88
N GLY A 382 -10.43 -8.32 -8.81
CA GLY A 382 -10.80 -7.27 -9.76
C GLY A 382 -9.77 -6.14 -9.78
N ILE A 383 -9.31 -5.68 -8.61
CA ILE A 383 -8.26 -4.65 -8.50
C ILE A 383 -6.94 -5.16 -9.09
N ALA A 384 -6.54 -6.38 -8.73
CA ALA A 384 -5.31 -6.98 -9.24
C ALA A 384 -5.34 -7.15 -10.78
N PHE A 385 -6.45 -7.61 -11.34
CA PHE A 385 -6.62 -7.72 -12.80
C PHE A 385 -6.51 -6.36 -13.48
N GLY A 386 -7.16 -5.31 -12.95
CA GLY A 386 -7.06 -3.97 -13.52
C GLY A 386 -5.61 -3.46 -13.54
N PHE A 387 -4.86 -3.68 -12.47
CA PHE A 387 -3.44 -3.30 -12.40
C PHE A 387 -2.58 -4.06 -13.41
N ILE A 388 -2.80 -5.37 -13.58
CA ILE A 388 -2.05 -6.20 -14.51
C ILE A 388 -2.31 -5.81 -15.96
N ILE A 389 -3.57 -5.54 -16.33
CA ILE A 389 -3.92 -5.09 -17.68
C ILE A 389 -3.12 -3.84 -18.04
N VAL A 390 -3.12 -2.84 -17.15
CA VAL A 390 -2.40 -1.58 -17.39
C VAL A 390 -0.88 -1.80 -17.38
N ASP A 391 -0.36 -2.67 -16.50
CA ASP A 391 1.06 -2.99 -16.45
C ASP A 391 1.54 -3.65 -17.76
N VAL A 392 0.77 -4.60 -18.29
CA VAL A 392 1.07 -5.23 -19.60
C VAL A 392 1.04 -4.21 -20.74
N ILE A 393 0.02 -3.35 -20.79
CA ILE A 393 -0.11 -2.29 -21.81
C ILE A 393 1.06 -1.31 -21.68
N SER A 394 1.38 -0.85 -20.48
CA SER A 394 2.44 0.11 -20.23
C SER A 394 3.83 -0.43 -20.62
N ARG A 395 4.09 -1.71 -20.33
CA ARG A 395 5.32 -2.41 -20.77
C ARG A 395 5.40 -2.51 -22.29
N SER A 396 4.28 -2.82 -22.94
CA SER A 396 4.22 -2.91 -24.40
C SER A 396 4.53 -1.57 -25.07
N ILE A 397 3.96 -0.48 -24.54
CA ILE A 397 4.24 0.88 -25.00
C ILE A 397 5.73 1.24 -24.81
N MET A 398 6.31 0.90 -23.65
CA MET A 398 7.74 1.19 -23.38
C MET A 398 8.68 0.41 -24.31
N ARG A 399 8.36 -0.86 -24.58
CA ARG A 399 9.12 -1.67 -25.54
C ARG A 399 9.07 -1.09 -26.95
N ALA A 400 7.91 -0.65 -27.38
CA ALA A 400 7.74 0.01 -28.69
C ALA A 400 8.54 1.33 -28.81
N GLN A 401 8.81 2.00 -27.68
CA GLN A 401 9.64 3.21 -27.60
C GLN A 401 11.15 2.92 -27.46
N GLY A 402 11.60 1.67 -27.60
CA GLY A 402 13.00 1.27 -27.46
C GLY A 402 13.57 1.38 -26.03
N LYS A 403 12.73 1.56 -25.01
CA LYS A 403 13.14 1.57 -23.62
C LYS A 403 13.11 0.14 -23.09
N GLU A 404 14.29 -0.47 -22.92
CA GLU A 404 14.40 -1.79 -22.32
C GLU A 404 13.85 -1.79 -20.90
N TYR A 405 12.87 -2.65 -20.67
CA TYR A 405 12.33 -2.98 -19.35
C TYR A 405 12.91 -4.35 -18.97
N HIS A 406 13.89 -4.38 -18.06
CA HIS A 406 14.42 -5.66 -17.59
C HIS A 406 13.45 -6.28 -16.60
N MET A 407 12.77 -7.34 -17.02
CA MET A 407 12.29 -8.34 -16.05
C MET A 407 13.51 -9.13 -15.57
N GLY A 408 13.71 -9.21 -14.27
CA GLY A 408 14.65 -10.14 -13.68
C GLY A 408 14.31 -11.56 -14.12
N LYS A 409 15.01 -12.02 -15.15
CA LYS A 409 15.33 -13.37 -15.58
C LYS A 409 15.84 -13.33 -17.02
N LYS A 410 17.10 -13.04 -17.18
CA LYS A 410 17.93 -13.69 -18.17
C LYS A 410 19.24 -14.06 -17.48
N SER A 411 19.30 -15.32 -17.01
CA SER A 411 20.58 -15.98 -16.96
C SER A 411 21.25 -15.70 -18.28
N THR A 412 22.36 -14.99 -18.24
CA THR A 412 23.22 -14.80 -19.42
C THR A 412 23.65 -16.20 -19.83
N VAL A 413 23.02 -16.72 -20.86
CA VAL A 413 23.55 -17.88 -21.58
C VAL A 413 24.91 -17.43 -22.04
N ILE A 414 25.94 -18.02 -21.44
CA ILE A 414 27.32 -17.94 -21.92
C ILE A 414 27.26 -18.37 -23.38
N LYS A 415 27.42 -17.45 -24.33
CA LYS A 415 27.83 -17.81 -25.66
C LYS A 415 29.22 -18.47 -25.45
N LYS A 416 29.28 -19.80 -25.53
CA LYS A 416 30.51 -20.48 -25.83
C LYS A 416 30.98 -19.94 -27.17
N ASP A 417 32.00 -19.13 -27.13
CA ASP A 417 32.81 -18.90 -28.33
C ASP A 417 33.43 -20.23 -28.70
N GLU A 418 32.89 -20.81 -29.77
CA GLU A 418 33.61 -21.78 -30.55
C GLU A 418 34.77 -21.06 -31.23
N LYS A 419 35.98 -21.31 -30.76
CA LYS A 419 37.15 -21.47 -31.61
C LYS A 419 38.22 -22.25 -30.83
#